data_c28de631acb7ac84fcdf7d8597c2a90d
#
_entry.id   c28de631acb7ac84fcdf7d8597c2a90d
#
_cell.length_a   1.000
_cell.length_b   1.000
_cell.length_c   1.000
_cell.angle_alpha   90.00
_cell.angle_beta   90.00
_cell.angle_gamma   90.00
#
_symmetry.space_group_name_H-M   'P 1'
#
loop_
_entity.id
_entity.type
_entity.pdbx_description
1 polymer ?
#
loop_
_entity_poly.entity_id
_entity_poly.type
_entity_poly.pdbx_seq_one_letter_code
_entity_poly.pdbx_strand_id
1 'polypeptide(L)'
;MADGLGCAISSHVHCCLHAVVIGKEMVEISAVKISWCTRTAPVSLVALAIASAPLAPQAQALVMPLGVNARHAPGTPGAPQAPATVFAEDFENAGETPIFLENYVGAPPLDETYTADPPWLDHGQCNGIILDQTGADQPDCPAVLKNMANALGQVGGTNPPTNHVVAAYTNWVPPGADRVEFRTERPIPITKPNRYITFAVDVAAVNCGQAVPPLLKFYLTGNGADIPTFTTPINPCADPNSKPYPGGNGLRAGAFASNRAVLFNDSQLGIKMVNGQGEWFGNDHAFDNIRILDATPQLDKAFSPATVDKGGTSTLTMTVTNTSELAAKNDFSFADNLPAGVKVAANANASTTCGNGTVSATAGGASVALNGGDLAAGEKSCTVTVNVTADKAGTYVNRPEAITTVGLNPPDPATLTVKTKGATAVGTATGSGGLLSGNVVQVPVDLPVNACGNSVNVIGLLNPATSNVCVNS
;
A
#
# COMPACT_ATOMS: atom_id res chain seq x y z
N MET A 1 50.80 1.75 -3.77
CA MET A 1 51.36 2.82 -2.93
C MET A 1 50.66 2.70 -1.60
N ALA A 2 51.40 2.51 -0.53
CA ALA A 2 50.87 2.28 0.79
C ALA A 2 50.78 3.63 1.50
N ASP A 3 49.57 4.07 1.82
CA ASP A 3 49.34 5.20 2.70
C ASP A 3 49.14 4.69 4.12
N GLY A 4 50.09 5.02 4.97
CA GLY A 4 50.08 4.65 6.40
C GLY A 4 49.16 5.55 7.20
N LEU A 5 48.25 4.97 7.96
CA LEU A 5 47.55 5.64 9.06
C LEU A 5 48.37 5.60 10.32
N GLY A 6 48.64 6.79 10.87
CA GLY A 6 49.50 6.99 12.03
C GLY A 6 48.99 6.36 13.31
N CYS A 7 49.92 5.78 14.04
CA CYS A 7 49.74 5.29 15.43
C CYS A 7 49.77 6.47 16.42
N ALA A 8 48.72 6.64 17.19
CA ALA A 8 48.77 7.49 18.40
C ALA A 8 49.34 6.70 19.55
N ILE A 9 50.39 7.23 20.18
CA ILE A 9 51.13 6.61 21.30
C ILE A 9 50.38 6.89 22.60
N SER A 10 49.85 5.85 23.25
CA SER A 10 49.58 5.84 24.69
C SER A 10 50.34 4.63 25.25
N SER A 11 51.09 4.86 26.32
CA SER A 11 52.00 3.93 26.95
C SER A 11 51.35 2.60 27.31
N HIS A 12 51.93 1.51 26.80
CA HIS A 12 51.70 0.10 27.06
C HIS A 12 50.79 -0.60 26.01
N VAL A 13 51.46 -1.36 25.17
CA VAL A 13 50.97 -2.35 24.19
C VAL A 13 50.79 -1.83 22.75
N HIS A 14 51.73 -2.16 21.91
CA HIS A 14 51.66 -1.96 20.47
C HIS A 14 50.99 -3.17 19.81
N CYS A 15 49.88 -2.92 19.12
CA CYS A 15 49.29 -3.87 18.17
C CYS A 15 49.24 -3.19 16.80
N CYS A 16 49.99 -3.68 15.85
CA CYS A 16 49.88 -3.22 14.42
C CYS A 16 48.96 -4.14 13.65
N LEU A 17 47.86 -3.58 13.14
CA LEU A 17 46.98 -4.23 12.16
C LEU A 17 47.38 -3.74 10.76
N HIS A 18 47.81 -4.65 9.90
CA HIS A 18 48.02 -4.34 8.47
C HIS A 18 46.83 -4.85 7.66
N ALA A 19 46.10 -3.98 7.02
CA ALA A 19 45.13 -4.35 6.01
C ALA A 19 45.73 -4.10 4.61
N VAL A 20 45.73 -5.12 3.76
CA VAL A 20 46.11 -5.02 2.35
C VAL A 20 44.84 -5.03 1.54
N VAL A 21 44.61 -3.94 0.80
CA VAL A 21 43.53 -3.86 -0.18
C VAL A 21 44.10 -4.27 -1.54
N ILE A 22 43.59 -5.34 -2.10
CA ILE A 22 43.83 -5.76 -3.48
C ILE A 22 42.52 -5.66 -4.23
N GLY A 23 42.58 -5.04 -5.40
CA GLY A 23 41.55 -4.57 -6.27
C GLY A 23 40.39 -5.50 -6.61
N LYS A 24 39.42 -4.93 -7.30
CA LYS A 24 38.16 -5.51 -7.78
C LYS A 24 38.29 -6.96 -8.26
N GLU A 25 37.42 -7.78 -7.73
CA GLU A 25 37.08 -9.18 -8.02
C GLU A 25 37.75 -10.25 -7.13
N MET A 26 36.87 -11.06 -6.53
CA MET A 26 37.06 -12.25 -5.69
C MET A 26 37.78 -12.02 -4.33
N VAL A 27 36.97 -12.09 -3.30
CA VAL A 27 37.45 -12.21 -1.90
C VAL A 27 37.76 -13.68 -1.66
N GLU A 28 39.04 -14.06 -1.82
CA GLU A 28 39.59 -15.28 -1.25
C GLU A 28 40.38 -14.91 -0.01
N ILE A 29 39.85 -15.32 1.16
CA ILE A 29 40.56 -15.09 2.43
C ILE A 29 41.57 -16.22 2.59
N SER A 30 42.81 -16.00 2.18
CA SER A 30 43.89 -16.91 2.45
C SER A 30 44.76 -16.36 3.61
N ALA A 31 44.66 -17.05 4.72
CA ALA A 31 45.60 -17.12 5.83
C ALA A 31 46.04 -15.82 6.53
N VAL A 32 45.45 -15.58 7.69
CA VAL A 32 45.98 -14.66 8.70
C VAL A 32 47.14 -15.35 9.45
N LYS A 33 48.36 -14.86 9.28
CA LYS A 33 49.55 -15.31 10.01
C LYS A 33 49.61 -14.53 11.30
N ILE A 34 49.29 -15.18 12.44
CA ILE A 34 49.40 -14.64 13.78
C ILE A 34 50.79 -14.97 14.30
N SER A 35 51.64 -13.96 14.55
CA SER A 35 52.91 -14.10 15.21
C SER A 35 52.76 -13.81 16.70
N TRP A 36 53.08 -14.78 17.54
CA TRP A 36 52.95 -14.68 18.99
C TRP A 36 54.20 -14.03 19.58
N CYS A 37 54.04 -12.97 20.37
CA CYS A 37 55.05 -12.48 21.26
C CYS A 37 54.85 -13.14 22.66
N THR A 38 55.78 -13.94 23.09
CA THR A 38 55.76 -14.61 24.37
C THR A 38 56.18 -13.64 25.49
N ARG A 39 55.25 -13.29 26.38
CA ARG A 39 55.50 -13.05 27.80
C ARG A 39 54.23 -13.37 28.61
N THR A 40 54.45 -14.09 29.65
CA THR A 40 53.54 -14.76 30.56
C THR A 40 52.61 -13.81 31.34
N ALA A 41 51.29 -13.91 31.09
CA ALA A 41 50.22 -13.60 32.05
C ALA A 41 48.92 -14.28 31.52
N PRO A 42 48.02 -14.73 32.40
CA PRO A 42 46.83 -15.46 31.94
C PRO A 42 45.87 -14.49 31.28
N VAL A 43 45.68 -14.66 29.98
CA VAL A 43 44.70 -13.90 29.21
C VAL A 43 43.48 -14.77 29.07
N SER A 44 42.35 -14.30 29.62
CA SER A 44 41.04 -14.85 29.36
C SER A 44 40.70 -14.70 27.86
N LEU A 45 40.49 -15.83 27.20
CA LEU A 45 40.03 -15.84 25.83
C LEU A 45 38.60 -15.25 25.76
N VAL A 46 38.47 -14.02 25.28
CA VAL A 46 37.21 -13.51 24.77
C VAL A 46 37.13 -13.99 23.33
N ALA A 47 36.31 -14.99 23.07
CA ALA A 47 35.94 -15.38 21.71
C ALA A 47 35.14 -14.26 21.10
N LEU A 48 35.73 -13.50 20.20
CA LEU A 48 35.00 -12.54 19.33
C LEU A 48 34.22 -13.35 18.28
N ALA A 49 32.97 -13.62 18.58
CA ALA A 49 32.04 -14.13 17.57
C ALA A 49 31.84 -13.03 16.55
N ILE A 50 32.48 -13.13 15.38
CA ILE A 50 32.12 -12.36 14.22
C ILE A 50 30.77 -12.94 13.77
N ALA A 51 29.67 -12.32 14.22
CA ALA A 51 28.37 -12.52 13.61
C ALA A 51 28.48 -12.01 12.17
N SER A 52 28.54 -12.93 11.23
CA SER A 52 28.26 -12.62 9.82
C SER A 52 26.81 -12.15 9.80
N ALA A 53 26.60 -10.84 9.80
CA ALA A 53 25.32 -10.29 9.41
C ALA A 53 25.02 -10.83 8.01
N PRO A 54 23.87 -11.45 7.75
CA PRO A 54 23.48 -11.74 6.39
C PRO A 54 23.46 -10.40 5.66
N LEU A 55 24.21 -10.31 4.55
CA LEU A 55 24.01 -9.25 3.57
C LEU A 55 22.52 -9.22 3.30
N ALA A 56 21.89 -8.10 3.63
CA ALA A 56 20.52 -7.87 3.23
C ALA A 56 20.44 -8.17 1.72
N PRO A 57 19.51 -9.01 1.27
CA PRO A 57 19.34 -9.20 -0.15
C PRO A 57 19.08 -7.81 -0.72
N GLN A 58 19.94 -7.40 -1.67
CA GLN A 58 19.62 -6.26 -2.50
C GLN A 58 18.23 -6.57 -3.05
N ALA A 59 17.28 -5.69 -2.76
CA ALA A 59 15.96 -5.76 -3.37
C ALA A 59 16.19 -5.59 -4.88
N GLN A 60 16.40 -6.71 -5.56
CA GLN A 60 16.12 -6.77 -6.98
C GLN A 60 14.65 -6.42 -7.06
N ALA A 61 14.34 -5.33 -7.73
CA ALA A 61 12.98 -5.03 -8.12
C ALA A 61 12.49 -6.29 -8.84
N LEU A 62 11.66 -7.05 -8.14
CA LEU A 62 10.97 -8.19 -8.73
C LEU A 62 10.00 -7.55 -9.71
N VAL A 63 10.36 -7.52 -10.98
CA VAL A 63 9.42 -7.22 -12.06
C VAL A 63 8.40 -8.34 -12.00
N MET A 64 7.35 -8.11 -11.24
CA MET A 64 6.20 -9.00 -11.22
C MET A 64 5.56 -8.92 -12.60
N PRO A 65 5.25 -10.05 -13.26
CA PRO A 65 4.54 -10.02 -14.51
C PRO A 65 3.21 -9.30 -14.29
N LEU A 66 2.99 -8.22 -15.03
CA LEU A 66 1.70 -7.54 -15.13
C LEU A 66 0.65 -8.58 -15.53
N GLY A 67 -0.27 -8.88 -14.64
CA GLY A 67 -1.35 -9.84 -14.91
C GLY A 67 -1.71 -10.78 -13.75
N VAL A 68 -1.00 -10.75 -12.64
CA VAL A 68 -1.42 -11.49 -11.46
C VAL A 68 -2.33 -10.57 -10.65
N ASN A 69 -3.58 -11.00 -10.39
CA ASN A 69 -4.42 -10.44 -9.33
C ASN A 69 -3.62 -10.50 -8.02
N ALA A 70 -2.76 -9.54 -7.79
CA ALA A 70 -2.18 -9.34 -6.48
C ALA A 70 -3.32 -8.91 -5.56
N ARG A 71 -4.06 -9.91 -5.04
CA ARG A 71 -4.80 -9.65 -3.81
C ARG A 71 -3.73 -9.18 -2.84
N HIS A 72 -3.85 -7.99 -2.36
CA HIS A 72 -3.12 -7.57 -1.18
C HIS A 72 -3.30 -8.68 -0.16
N ALA A 73 -2.20 -9.29 0.30
CA ALA A 73 -2.30 -10.26 1.39
C ALA A 73 -3.01 -9.54 2.52
N PRO A 74 -4.06 -10.14 3.14
CA PRO A 74 -4.81 -9.47 4.18
C PRO A 74 -3.82 -9.06 5.28
N GLY A 75 -3.66 -7.75 5.42
CA GLY A 75 -2.86 -7.15 6.48
C GLY A 75 -3.62 -7.22 7.81
N THR A 76 -2.99 -6.79 8.87
CA THR A 76 -3.69 -6.55 10.12
C THR A 76 -4.68 -5.40 9.92
N PRO A 77 -5.99 -5.58 10.22
CA PRO A 77 -6.98 -4.51 10.11
C PRO A 77 -6.53 -3.23 10.81
N GLY A 78 -6.61 -2.10 10.12
CA GLY A 78 -6.13 -0.80 10.60
C GLY A 78 -4.62 -0.54 10.43
N ALA A 79 -3.86 -1.49 9.87
CA ALA A 79 -2.44 -1.33 9.56
C ALA A 79 -2.23 -1.11 8.05
N PRO A 80 -1.94 0.12 7.59
CA PRO A 80 -1.78 0.45 6.18
C PRO A 80 -0.71 -0.39 5.47
N GLN A 81 -1.04 -0.89 4.28
CA GLN A 81 -0.14 -1.62 3.40
C GLN A 81 0.36 -0.72 2.26
N ALA A 82 1.51 -1.05 1.67
CA ALA A 82 2.02 -0.30 0.52
C ALA A 82 1.04 -0.43 -0.67
N PRO A 83 0.82 0.66 -1.44
CA PRO A 83 0.04 0.58 -2.68
C PRO A 83 0.74 -0.32 -3.70
N ALA A 84 -0.03 -0.91 -4.60
CA ALA A 84 0.51 -1.75 -5.66
C ALA A 84 0.89 -0.89 -6.88
N THR A 85 2.04 -1.16 -7.51
CA THR A 85 2.41 -0.49 -8.75
C THR A 85 1.54 -1.00 -9.91
N VAL A 86 0.85 -0.08 -10.58
CA VAL A 86 0.10 -0.33 -11.81
C VAL A 86 0.97 -0.09 -13.04
N PHE A 87 1.75 0.99 -12.99
CA PHE A 87 2.63 1.40 -14.08
C PHE A 87 3.84 2.13 -13.49
N ALA A 88 5.00 1.89 -14.07
CA ALA A 88 6.22 2.63 -13.79
C ALA A 88 6.99 2.86 -15.09
N GLU A 89 7.51 4.07 -15.26
CA GLU A 89 8.40 4.44 -16.36
C GLU A 89 9.56 5.26 -15.81
N ASP A 90 10.75 4.75 -16.00
CA ASP A 90 12.01 5.35 -15.56
C ASP A 90 12.97 5.69 -16.72
N PHE A 91 12.49 5.53 -17.94
CA PHE A 91 13.22 5.80 -19.19
C PHE A 91 14.56 5.06 -19.35
N GLU A 92 14.90 4.14 -18.46
CA GLU A 92 16.16 3.39 -18.49
C GLU A 92 16.25 2.38 -19.65
N ASN A 93 15.16 2.17 -20.39
CA ASN A 93 15.13 1.34 -21.59
C ASN A 93 15.60 2.11 -22.85
N ALA A 94 16.12 3.32 -22.71
CA ALA A 94 16.51 4.19 -23.84
C ALA A 94 17.71 3.64 -24.64
N GLY A 95 18.54 2.79 -24.02
CA GLY A 95 19.74 2.27 -24.69
C GLY A 95 20.80 3.34 -24.90
N GLU A 96 21.29 3.49 -26.15
CA GLU A 96 22.21 4.56 -26.47
C GLU A 96 21.48 5.91 -26.55
N THR A 97 21.94 6.88 -25.79
CA THR A 97 21.38 8.24 -25.73
C THR A 97 22.34 9.28 -26.32
N PRO A 98 21.81 10.45 -26.73
CA PRO A 98 20.42 10.88 -26.61
C PRO A 98 19.51 10.37 -27.73
N ILE A 99 18.22 10.17 -27.40
CA ILE A 99 17.15 9.92 -28.36
C ILE A 99 15.97 10.86 -28.10
N PHE A 100 15.05 10.98 -29.05
CA PHE A 100 13.84 11.78 -28.84
C PHE A 100 12.65 10.90 -28.43
N LEU A 101 11.72 11.49 -27.69
CA LEU A 101 10.58 10.82 -27.05
C LEU A 101 9.76 9.97 -28.04
N GLU A 102 9.55 10.44 -29.26
CA GLU A 102 8.81 9.70 -30.29
C GLU A 102 9.52 8.45 -30.82
N ASN A 103 10.82 8.30 -30.52
CA ASN A 103 11.62 7.12 -30.90
C ASN A 103 11.85 6.17 -29.69
N TYR A 104 11.37 6.54 -28.53
CA TYR A 104 11.54 5.74 -27.32
C TYR A 104 10.42 4.69 -27.19
N VAL A 105 10.82 3.52 -26.73
CA VAL A 105 9.90 2.42 -26.36
C VAL A 105 10.22 2.02 -24.93
N GLY A 106 9.23 2.08 -24.06
CA GLY A 106 9.35 1.69 -22.66
C GLY A 106 9.65 0.21 -22.48
N ALA A 107 9.95 -0.17 -21.24
CA ALA A 107 10.34 -1.53 -20.91
C ALA A 107 9.22 -2.57 -21.13
N PRO A 108 9.55 -3.81 -21.54
CA PRO A 108 8.60 -4.90 -21.58
C PRO A 108 7.97 -5.16 -20.20
N PRO A 109 6.75 -5.70 -20.12
CA PRO A 109 5.93 -6.24 -21.21
C PRO A 109 4.99 -5.23 -21.87
N LEU A 110 4.97 -3.97 -21.43
CA LEU A 110 4.04 -2.98 -21.99
C LEU A 110 4.55 -2.40 -23.31
N ASP A 111 5.87 -2.26 -23.45
CA ASP A 111 6.52 -1.63 -24.62
C ASP A 111 5.83 -0.30 -24.98
N GLU A 112 5.56 0.53 -23.94
CA GLU A 112 4.74 1.74 -24.09
C GLU A 112 5.48 2.76 -24.96
N THR A 113 4.70 3.47 -25.79
CA THR A 113 5.21 4.55 -26.64
C THR A 113 4.55 5.87 -26.26
N TYR A 114 5.25 6.96 -26.55
CA TYR A 114 4.88 8.28 -26.08
C TYR A 114 4.86 9.28 -27.21
N THR A 115 4.01 10.31 -27.09
CA THR A 115 3.92 11.41 -28.03
C THR A 115 3.78 12.74 -27.30
N ALA A 116 3.98 13.82 -28.02
CA ALA A 116 3.77 15.18 -27.57
C ALA A 116 3.23 16.05 -28.72
N ASP A 117 2.82 17.28 -28.42
CA ASP A 117 2.37 18.20 -29.46
C ASP A 117 3.54 18.54 -30.42
N PRO A 118 3.35 18.42 -31.75
CA PRO A 118 4.42 18.69 -32.72
C PRO A 118 5.10 20.06 -32.59
N PRO A 119 4.42 21.16 -32.23
CA PRO A 119 5.07 22.44 -31.99
C PRO A 119 6.02 22.47 -30.79
N TRP A 120 5.87 21.52 -29.83
CA TRP A 120 6.77 21.39 -28.69
C TRP A 120 7.94 20.44 -28.99
N LEU A 121 7.72 19.36 -29.75
CA LEU A 121 8.75 18.45 -30.22
C LEU A 121 9.66 19.17 -31.21
N ASP A 122 10.62 19.91 -30.70
CA ASP A 122 11.58 20.69 -31.51
C ASP A 122 12.99 20.21 -31.19
N HIS A 123 13.55 19.42 -32.09
CA HIS A 123 14.88 18.85 -31.93
C HIS A 123 15.97 19.93 -31.87
N GLY A 124 15.77 21.07 -32.53
CA GLY A 124 16.69 22.22 -32.48
C GLY A 124 16.65 22.95 -31.14
N GLN A 125 15.61 22.72 -30.32
CA GLN A 125 15.48 23.27 -28.97
C GLN A 125 15.65 22.24 -27.88
N CYS A 126 15.93 20.98 -28.22
CA CYS A 126 16.10 19.87 -27.27
C CYS A 126 14.87 19.60 -26.39
N ASN A 127 13.67 19.83 -26.94
CA ASN A 127 12.44 19.49 -26.28
C ASN A 127 12.05 18.04 -26.57
N GLY A 128 11.73 17.27 -25.53
CA GLY A 128 11.42 15.84 -25.64
C GLY A 128 12.64 14.95 -25.87
N ILE A 129 13.81 15.41 -25.48
CA ILE A 129 15.05 14.61 -25.55
C ILE A 129 15.17 13.71 -24.32
N ILE A 130 15.50 12.45 -24.54
CA ILE A 130 15.88 11.50 -23.49
C ILE A 130 17.39 11.39 -23.47
N LEU A 131 17.97 11.64 -22.30
CA LEU A 131 19.42 11.65 -22.12
C LEU A 131 19.81 11.31 -20.66
N ASP A 132 21.07 10.93 -20.51
CA ASP A 132 21.76 10.80 -19.23
C ASP A 132 22.96 11.74 -19.15
N GLN A 133 23.76 11.68 -18.08
CA GLN A 133 24.96 12.50 -17.95
C GLN A 133 26.11 12.02 -18.85
N THR A 134 26.15 10.73 -19.17
CA THR A 134 27.28 10.09 -19.90
C THR A 134 27.07 10.02 -21.39
N GLY A 135 25.85 10.17 -21.87
CA GLY A 135 25.49 10.11 -23.29
C GLY A 135 26.24 11.13 -24.16
N ALA A 136 26.16 10.94 -25.46
CA ALA A 136 26.82 11.81 -26.43
C ALA A 136 26.34 13.27 -26.28
N ASP A 137 27.23 14.21 -26.54
CA ASP A 137 26.87 15.63 -26.61
C ASP A 137 26.03 15.88 -27.85
N GLN A 138 24.91 16.58 -27.67
CA GLN A 138 24.14 17.14 -28.76
C GLN A 138 24.63 18.60 -29.00
N PRO A 139 25.01 18.97 -30.22
CA PRO A 139 25.64 20.28 -30.49
C PRO A 139 24.82 21.49 -30.02
N ASP A 140 23.47 21.34 -30.06
CA ASP A 140 22.54 22.44 -29.77
C ASP A 140 21.91 22.31 -28.38
N CYS A 141 22.19 21.24 -27.60
CA CYS A 141 21.64 21.00 -26.30
C CYS A 141 22.60 21.39 -25.17
N PRO A 142 22.18 22.27 -24.25
CA PRO A 142 23.05 22.70 -23.17
C PRO A 142 23.41 21.57 -22.21
N ALA A 143 24.63 21.56 -21.72
CA ALA A 143 25.11 20.59 -20.73
C ALA A 143 24.29 20.58 -19.43
N VAL A 144 23.50 21.61 -19.15
CA VAL A 144 22.61 21.69 -17.98
C VAL A 144 21.53 20.62 -17.99
N LEU A 145 21.12 20.13 -19.17
CA LEU A 145 20.17 19.00 -19.26
C LEU A 145 20.74 17.73 -18.64
N LYS A 146 22.04 17.45 -18.91
CA LYS A 146 22.77 16.32 -18.29
C LYS A 146 22.89 16.48 -16.78
N ASN A 147 22.98 17.71 -16.28
CA ASN A 147 22.98 17.98 -14.84
C ASN A 147 21.60 17.71 -14.21
N MET A 148 20.50 17.99 -14.93
CA MET A 148 19.15 17.62 -14.46
C MET A 148 18.99 16.10 -14.39
N ALA A 149 19.47 15.34 -15.37
CA ALA A 149 19.47 13.88 -15.36
C ALA A 149 20.21 13.32 -14.13
N ASN A 150 21.43 13.83 -13.86
CA ASN A 150 22.18 13.45 -12.67
C ASN A 150 21.46 13.80 -11.37
N ALA A 151 20.83 14.98 -11.29
CA ALA A 151 20.08 15.38 -10.10
C ALA A 151 18.87 14.48 -9.85
N LEU A 152 18.14 14.10 -10.91
CA LEU A 152 17.00 13.18 -10.80
C LEU A 152 17.45 11.77 -10.41
N GLY A 153 18.58 11.28 -10.89
CA GLY A 153 19.16 10.03 -10.40
C GLY A 153 19.50 10.06 -8.91
N GLN A 154 19.92 11.21 -8.38
CA GLN A 154 20.11 11.38 -6.93
C GLN A 154 18.78 11.42 -6.17
N VAL A 155 17.72 12.00 -6.74
CA VAL A 155 16.36 12.01 -6.18
C VAL A 155 15.79 10.61 -6.13
N GLY A 156 15.84 9.88 -7.25
CA GLY A 156 15.30 8.52 -7.40
C GLY A 156 16.12 7.43 -6.70
N GLY A 157 17.37 7.75 -6.27
CA GLY A 157 18.26 6.78 -5.63
C GLY A 157 18.83 5.74 -6.61
N THR A 158 18.89 6.07 -7.91
CA THR A 158 19.46 5.28 -8.98
C THR A 158 20.98 5.55 -9.13
N ASN A 159 21.59 5.12 -10.24
CA ASN A 159 22.96 5.50 -10.57
C ASN A 159 22.99 6.89 -11.28
N PRO A 160 23.27 8.00 -10.57
CA PRO A 160 23.06 9.33 -11.12
C PRO A 160 23.71 9.62 -12.48
N PRO A 161 24.94 9.16 -12.77
CA PRO A 161 25.57 9.42 -14.08
C PRO A 161 24.87 8.78 -15.28
N THR A 162 24.18 7.64 -15.07
CA THR A 162 23.52 6.89 -16.14
C THR A 162 22.01 6.93 -16.06
N ASN A 163 21.45 7.77 -15.19
CA ASN A 163 20.01 7.95 -15.05
C ASN A 163 19.43 8.70 -16.23
N HIS A 164 18.46 8.11 -16.92
CA HIS A 164 17.80 8.70 -18.07
C HIS A 164 16.59 9.52 -17.65
N VAL A 165 16.37 10.62 -18.34
CA VAL A 165 15.24 11.52 -18.08
C VAL A 165 14.68 12.06 -19.39
N VAL A 166 13.42 12.42 -19.43
CA VAL A 166 12.86 13.26 -20.48
C VAL A 166 13.15 14.72 -20.13
N ALA A 167 13.82 15.45 -21.01
CA ALA A 167 14.20 16.82 -20.78
C ALA A 167 13.64 17.77 -21.85
N ALA A 168 13.47 19.02 -21.45
CA ALA A 168 13.09 20.13 -22.31
C ALA A 168 13.98 21.34 -22.04
N TYR A 169 14.45 21.97 -23.10
CA TYR A 169 15.16 23.24 -23.03
C TYR A 169 14.57 24.21 -24.04
N THR A 170 13.76 25.12 -23.56
CA THR A 170 13.08 26.11 -24.38
C THR A 170 14.03 27.28 -24.68
N ASN A 171 14.57 27.31 -25.89
CA ASN A 171 15.57 28.32 -26.29
C ASN A 171 15.01 29.22 -27.40
N TRP A 172 14.83 30.50 -27.10
CA TRP A 172 14.44 31.57 -28.04
C TRP A 172 13.03 31.50 -28.66
N VAL A 173 12.38 30.37 -28.65
CA VAL A 173 11.01 30.20 -29.21
C VAL A 173 10.04 29.77 -28.12
N PRO A 174 9.03 30.61 -27.79
CA PRO A 174 8.01 30.23 -26.83
C PRO A 174 7.22 29.01 -27.30
N PRO A 175 7.15 27.91 -26.52
CA PRO A 175 6.39 26.72 -26.92
C PRO A 175 4.87 26.97 -26.90
N GLY A 176 4.39 27.96 -26.18
CA GLY A 176 3.00 28.23 -25.88
C GLY A 176 2.51 27.47 -24.65
N ALA A 177 1.63 28.12 -23.87
CA ALA A 177 1.07 27.52 -22.66
C ALA A 177 0.16 26.32 -22.97
N ASP A 178 0.13 25.39 -22.02
CA ASP A 178 -0.73 24.18 -22.02
C ASP A 178 -0.50 23.23 -23.22
N ARG A 179 0.70 23.27 -23.80
CA ARG A 179 1.12 22.26 -24.78
C ARG A 179 1.28 20.91 -24.12
N VAL A 180 0.87 19.85 -24.83
CA VAL A 180 1.14 18.48 -24.43
C VAL A 180 2.61 18.19 -24.65
N GLU A 181 3.33 17.91 -23.58
CA GLU A 181 4.78 17.64 -23.59
C GLU A 181 5.07 16.15 -23.38
N PHE A 182 4.08 15.41 -22.90
CA PHE A 182 4.15 13.95 -22.73
C PHE A 182 2.74 13.36 -22.74
N ARG A 183 2.54 12.27 -23.48
CA ARG A 183 1.31 11.48 -23.47
C ARG A 183 1.62 10.04 -23.83
N THR A 184 1.02 9.08 -23.12
CA THR A 184 0.98 7.67 -23.55
C THR A 184 0.16 7.53 -24.83
N GLU A 185 0.65 6.77 -25.79
CA GLU A 185 -0.07 6.50 -27.05
C GLU A 185 -1.09 5.39 -26.90
N ARG A 186 -0.81 4.42 -26.02
CA ARG A 186 -1.70 3.30 -25.73
C ARG A 186 -2.25 3.38 -24.31
N PRO A 187 -3.46 2.84 -24.09
CA PRO A 187 -4.00 2.77 -22.74
C PRO A 187 -3.25 1.77 -21.87
N ILE A 188 -2.92 2.17 -20.66
CA ILE A 188 -2.38 1.32 -19.60
C ILE A 188 -3.55 0.54 -18.98
N PRO A 189 -3.55 -0.81 -18.98
CA PRO A 189 -4.65 -1.59 -18.44
C PRO A 189 -4.67 -1.55 -16.91
N ILE A 190 -5.86 -1.35 -16.34
CA ILE A 190 -6.13 -1.55 -14.92
C ILE A 190 -6.95 -2.83 -14.76
N THR A 191 -6.59 -3.67 -13.81
CA THR A 191 -7.21 -4.98 -13.62
C THR A 191 -8.70 -4.95 -13.33
N LYS A 192 -9.19 -3.86 -12.73
CA LYS A 192 -10.62 -3.65 -12.37
C LYS A 192 -10.94 -2.17 -12.33
N PRO A 193 -12.18 -1.76 -12.68
CA PRO A 193 -12.67 -0.42 -12.43
C PRO A 193 -12.89 -0.13 -10.95
N ASN A 194 -13.18 1.10 -10.62
CA ASN A 194 -13.44 1.58 -9.26
C ASN A 194 -12.25 1.36 -8.31
N ARG A 195 -11.06 1.77 -8.77
CA ARG A 195 -9.82 1.73 -7.99
C ARG A 195 -9.40 3.15 -7.62
N TYR A 196 -8.81 3.30 -6.43
CA TYR A 196 -8.13 4.55 -6.10
C TYR A 196 -6.73 4.54 -6.68
N ILE A 197 -6.46 5.52 -7.53
CA ILE A 197 -5.18 5.66 -8.22
C ILE A 197 -4.47 6.89 -7.67
N THR A 198 -3.19 6.74 -7.33
CA THR A 198 -2.27 7.83 -7.00
C THR A 198 -1.16 7.90 -8.05
N PHE A 199 -0.54 9.07 -8.15
CA PHE A 199 0.50 9.39 -9.13
C PHE A 199 1.75 9.92 -8.43
N ALA A 200 2.92 9.54 -8.92
CA ALA A 200 4.19 10.11 -8.48
C ALA A 200 5.12 10.31 -9.67
N VAL A 201 6.01 11.31 -9.56
CA VAL A 201 7.00 11.66 -10.58
C VAL A 201 8.14 12.42 -9.92
N ASP A 202 9.35 12.23 -10.43
CA ASP A 202 10.50 13.04 -10.06
C ASP A 202 10.69 14.16 -11.09
N VAL A 203 10.88 15.39 -10.64
CA VAL A 203 10.97 16.56 -11.52
C VAL A 203 12.15 17.44 -11.16
N ALA A 204 12.87 17.93 -12.17
CA ALA A 204 13.93 18.92 -12.05
C ALA A 204 13.62 20.15 -12.90
N ALA A 205 14.16 21.29 -12.49
CA ALA A 205 14.18 22.51 -13.29
C ALA A 205 15.50 23.23 -13.12
N VAL A 206 15.91 23.95 -14.15
CA VAL A 206 17.06 24.86 -14.14
C VAL A 206 16.59 26.28 -14.40
N ASN A 207 17.52 27.23 -14.31
CA ASN A 207 17.22 28.65 -14.47
C ASN A 207 16.17 29.16 -13.45
N CYS A 208 16.11 28.56 -12.28
CA CYS A 208 15.14 28.88 -11.23
C CYS A 208 15.24 30.33 -10.69
N GLY A 209 16.21 31.10 -11.07
CA GLY A 209 16.30 32.54 -10.77
C GLY A 209 15.65 33.42 -11.84
N GLN A 210 15.12 32.86 -12.91
CA GLN A 210 14.49 33.59 -14.00
C GLN A 210 12.99 33.81 -13.76
N ALA A 211 12.36 34.62 -14.62
CA ALA A 211 11.01 35.10 -14.36
C ALA A 211 9.90 34.05 -14.56
N VAL A 212 10.15 33.01 -15.35
CA VAL A 212 9.09 32.10 -15.85
C VAL A 212 9.45 30.62 -15.66
N PRO A 213 9.38 30.12 -14.42
CA PRO A 213 9.66 28.71 -14.14
C PRO A 213 8.60 27.78 -14.76
N PRO A 214 8.91 26.48 -15.01
CA PRO A 214 7.93 25.52 -15.51
C PRO A 214 6.78 25.33 -14.52
N LEU A 215 5.58 25.07 -15.08
CA LEU A 215 4.35 24.81 -14.33
C LEU A 215 3.73 23.51 -14.86
N LEU A 216 4.25 22.36 -14.36
CA LEU A 216 3.91 21.05 -14.91
C LEU A 216 2.61 20.53 -14.32
N LYS A 217 1.68 20.14 -15.18
CA LYS A 217 0.36 19.60 -14.84
C LYS A 217 0.27 18.17 -15.37
N PHE A 218 0.19 17.21 -14.48
CA PHE A 218 0.02 15.80 -14.83
C PHE A 218 -1.44 15.39 -14.68
N TYR A 219 -1.93 14.59 -15.62
CA TYR A 219 -3.28 14.09 -15.67
C TYR A 219 -3.29 12.58 -15.90
N LEU A 220 -4.23 11.90 -15.24
CA LEU A 220 -4.71 10.60 -15.67
C LEU A 220 -5.79 10.83 -16.73
N THR A 221 -5.72 10.13 -17.85
CA THR A 221 -6.73 10.22 -18.91
C THR A 221 -7.53 8.93 -18.98
N GLY A 222 -8.85 9.05 -19.10
CA GLY A 222 -9.76 7.91 -19.23
C GLY A 222 -11.19 8.38 -19.50
N ASN A 223 -11.98 7.56 -20.19
CA ASN A 223 -13.36 7.88 -20.56
C ASN A 223 -13.52 9.27 -21.24
N GLY A 224 -12.48 9.71 -21.98
CA GLY A 224 -12.47 11.02 -22.63
C GLY A 224 -12.28 12.22 -21.71
N ALA A 225 -11.91 12.01 -20.44
CA ALA A 225 -11.66 13.05 -19.47
C ALA A 225 -10.16 13.11 -19.06
N ASP A 226 -9.71 14.32 -18.75
CA ASP A 226 -8.42 14.60 -18.12
C ASP A 226 -8.64 14.85 -16.63
N ILE A 227 -8.12 13.98 -15.78
CA ILE A 227 -8.26 14.06 -14.33
C ILE A 227 -6.94 14.53 -13.73
N PRO A 228 -6.86 15.72 -13.11
CA PRO A 228 -5.62 16.23 -12.56
C PRO A 228 -5.15 15.38 -11.38
N THR A 229 -3.87 15.03 -11.37
CA THR A 229 -3.24 14.25 -10.29
C THR A 229 -2.81 15.12 -9.11
N PHE A 230 -2.49 16.37 -9.36
CA PHE A 230 -2.11 17.36 -8.36
C PHE A 230 -3.13 18.51 -8.32
N THR A 231 -3.31 19.10 -7.16
CA THR A 231 -4.22 20.25 -6.97
C THR A 231 -3.67 21.55 -7.55
N THR A 232 -2.33 21.64 -7.64
CA THR A 232 -1.60 22.78 -8.22
C THR A 232 -0.52 22.25 -9.16
N PRO A 233 -0.14 23.00 -10.19
CA PRO A 233 0.99 22.63 -11.04
C PRO A 233 2.27 22.45 -10.21
N ILE A 234 3.11 21.49 -10.61
CA ILE A 234 4.45 21.33 -10.03
C ILE A 234 5.34 22.44 -10.54
N ASN A 235 5.92 23.20 -9.63
CA ASN A 235 6.96 24.21 -9.90
C ASN A 235 8.22 23.84 -9.11
N PRO A 236 9.20 23.14 -9.68
CA PRO A 236 10.38 22.71 -8.94
C PRO A 236 11.19 23.88 -8.37
N CYS A 237 11.11 25.05 -8.99
CA CYS A 237 11.85 26.22 -8.53
C CYS A 237 11.33 26.79 -7.21
N ALA A 238 10.06 26.57 -6.88
CA ALA A 238 9.41 27.15 -5.69
C ALA A 238 8.86 26.11 -4.70
N ASP A 239 8.67 24.86 -5.14
CA ASP A 239 8.05 23.82 -4.30
C ASP A 239 8.99 23.40 -3.16
N PRO A 240 8.49 23.27 -1.93
CA PRO A 240 9.28 22.85 -0.76
C PRO A 240 9.85 21.43 -0.87
N ASN A 241 9.25 20.56 -1.68
CA ASN A 241 9.76 19.20 -1.93
C ASN A 241 11.03 19.21 -2.82
N SER A 242 11.31 20.31 -3.53
CA SER A 242 12.52 20.46 -4.32
C SER A 242 13.70 20.95 -3.48
N LYS A 243 14.88 20.45 -3.79
CA LYS A 243 16.14 20.85 -3.18
C LYS A 243 17.10 21.35 -4.26
N PRO A 244 18.05 22.25 -3.92
CA PRO A 244 19.12 22.63 -4.83
C PRO A 244 20.10 21.48 -5.03
N TYR A 245 20.58 21.32 -6.27
CA TYR A 245 21.60 20.35 -6.65
C TYR A 245 22.79 21.03 -7.33
N PRO A 246 23.99 20.43 -7.27
CA PRO A 246 25.12 20.88 -8.07
C PRO A 246 24.82 20.80 -9.57
N GLY A 247 25.31 21.74 -10.36
CA GLY A 247 25.10 21.73 -11.81
C GLY A 247 24.87 23.11 -12.41
N GLY A 248 24.83 24.14 -11.58
CA GLY A 248 24.67 25.53 -11.99
C GLY A 248 23.22 25.95 -12.28
N ASN A 249 23.07 27.18 -12.74
CA ASN A 249 21.80 27.75 -13.20
C ASN A 249 20.62 27.61 -12.23
N GLY A 250 20.88 27.56 -10.92
CA GLY A 250 19.81 27.40 -9.92
C GLY A 250 19.06 26.08 -10.01
N LEU A 251 19.73 24.99 -10.43
CA LEU A 251 19.17 23.65 -10.55
C LEU A 251 18.50 23.21 -9.24
N ARG A 252 17.25 22.79 -9.36
CA ARG A 252 16.46 22.19 -8.27
C ARG A 252 15.77 20.94 -8.78
N ALA A 253 15.67 19.93 -7.90
CA ALA A 253 14.97 18.69 -8.21
C ALA A 253 14.26 18.15 -6.95
N GLY A 254 13.23 17.33 -7.15
CA GLY A 254 12.47 16.71 -6.06
C GLY A 254 11.54 15.62 -6.55
N ALA A 255 11.10 14.78 -5.60
CA ALA A 255 10.08 13.77 -5.81
C ALA A 255 8.71 14.33 -5.41
N PHE A 256 7.73 14.13 -6.26
CA PHE A 256 6.36 14.63 -6.11
C PHE A 256 5.38 13.47 -6.12
N ALA A 257 4.51 13.42 -5.14
CA ALA A 257 3.43 12.45 -5.06
C ALA A 257 2.10 13.16 -4.87
N SER A 258 1.05 12.66 -5.50
CA SER A 258 -0.30 13.20 -5.32
C SER A 258 -0.76 13.02 -3.88
N ASN A 259 -1.32 14.08 -3.29
CA ASN A 259 -1.82 14.08 -1.91
C ASN A 259 -3.25 13.55 -1.76
N ARG A 260 -3.89 13.21 -2.87
CA ARG A 260 -5.19 12.57 -2.92
C ARG A 260 -5.18 11.44 -3.94
N ALA A 261 -5.92 10.41 -3.65
CA ALA A 261 -6.20 9.36 -4.62
C ALA A 261 -7.44 9.73 -5.47
N VAL A 262 -7.38 9.38 -6.74
CA VAL A 262 -8.51 9.54 -7.67
C VAL A 262 -9.28 8.21 -7.73
N LEU A 263 -10.59 8.23 -7.45
CA LEU A 263 -11.44 7.06 -7.70
C LEU A 263 -11.63 6.94 -9.22
N PHE A 264 -10.90 6.00 -9.81
CA PHE A 264 -10.87 5.77 -11.25
C PHE A 264 -11.80 4.62 -11.61
N ASN A 265 -12.83 4.91 -12.41
CA ASN A 265 -13.91 3.97 -12.71
C ASN A 265 -13.80 3.31 -14.08
N ASP A 266 -12.69 3.54 -14.80
CA ASP A 266 -12.37 2.87 -16.05
C ASP A 266 -11.42 1.69 -15.82
N SER A 267 -11.31 0.80 -16.80
CA SER A 267 -10.35 -0.31 -16.86
C SER A 267 -9.08 0.03 -17.65
N GLN A 268 -9.02 1.20 -18.23
CA GLN A 268 -7.91 1.70 -19.04
C GLN A 268 -7.61 3.15 -18.69
N LEU A 269 -6.36 3.46 -18.47
CA LEU A 269 -5.90 4.82 -18.21
C LEU A 269 -4.78 5.22 -19.16
N GLY A 270 -4.60 6.51 -19.36
CA GLY A 270 -3.42 7.09 -19.98
C GLY A 270 -2.82 8.15 -19.06
N ILE A 271 -1.64 8.61 -19.41
CA ILE A 271 -0.94 9.72 -18.77
C ILE A 271 -0.83 10.87 -19.77
N LYS A 272 -1.05 12.08 -19.29
CA LYS A 272 -0.77 13.29 -20.05
C LYS A 272 -0.10 14.32 -19.14
N MET A 273 0.94 14.96 -19.64
CA MET A 273 1.56 16.12 -19.01
C MET A 273 1.47 17.32 -19.93
N VAL A 274 1.12 18.46 -19.38
CA VAL A 274 1.21 19.75 -20.05
C VAL A 274 1.96 20.73 -19.18
N ASN A 275 2.64 21.70 -19.81
CA ASN A 275 3.28 22.79 -19.13
C ASN A 275 2.40 24.05 -19.23
N GLY A 276 1.95 24.55 -18.09
CA GLY A 276 1.16 25.78 -18.03
C GLY A 276 1.94 27.05 -18.35
N GLN A 277 3.27 26.95 -18.42
CA GLN A 277 4.14 28.06 -18.80
C GLN A 277 4.34 28.07 -20.30
N GLY A 278 4.07 29.19 -20.95
CA GLY A 278 4.18 29.32 -22.40
C GLY A 278 5.39 30.09 -22.90
N GLU A 279 6.11 30.74 -22.00
CA GLU A 279 7.28 31.55 -22.33
C GLU A 279 8.54 30.68 -22.41
N TRP A 280 9.60 31.21 -23.05
CA TRP A 280 10.84 30.46 -23.22
C TRP A 280 11.88 30.70 -22.11
N PHE A 281 11.86 31.83 -21.42
CA PHE A 281 12.95 32.27 -20.55
C PHE A 281 12.87 31.68 -19.14
N GLY A 282 13.56 30.56 -18.94
CA GLY A 282 13.64 29.85 -17.67
C GLY A 282 12.62 28.72 -17.49
N ASN A 283 11.97 28.34 -18.58
CA ASN A 283 10.97 27.25 -18.62
C ASN A 283 11.62 25.89 -18.97
N ASP A 284 12.75 25.59 -18.32
CA ASP A 284 13.57 24.43 -18.62
C ASP A 284 13.42 23.40 -17.53
N HIS A 285 13.09 22.17 -17.92
CA HIS A 285 12.77 21.10 -16.96
C HIS A 285 13.14 19.71 -17.46
N ALA A 286 13.12 18.77 -16.54
CA ALA A 286 13.18 17.34 -16.82
C ALA A 286 12.27 16.58 -15.85
N PHE A 287 11.81 15.41 -16.27
CA PHE A 287 11.04 14.50 -15.42
C PHE A 287 11.46 13.05 -15.64
N ASP A 288 11.18 12.24 -14.60
CA ASP A 288 11.63 10.87 -14.51
C ASP A 288 10.75 10.10 -13.49
N ASN A 289 10.92 8.78 -13.42
CA ASN A 289 10.30 7.93 -12.40
C ASN A 289 8.78 8.14 -12.28
N ILE A 290 8.07 8.14 -13.41
CA ILE A 290 6.61 8.21 -13.42
C ILE A 290 6.06 6.91 -12.81
N ARG A 291 5.20 7.03 -11.80
CA ARG A 291 4.56 5.90 -11.14
C ARG A 291 3.07 6.12 -10.99
N ILE A 292 2.32 5.10 -11.37
CA ILE A 292 0.89 4.99 -11.11
C ILE A 292 0.70 3.86 -10.12
N LEU A 293 0.08 4.16 -9.00
CA LEU A 293 -0.08 3.23 -7.90
C LEU A 293 -1.57 2.99 -7.63
N ASP A 294 -1.94 1.72 -7.48
CA ASP A 294 -3.25 1.33 -6.95
C ASP A 294 -3.23 1.45 -5.42
N ALA A 295 -3.83 2.52 -4.95
CA ALA A 295 -3.92 2.88 -3.55
C ALA A 295 -5.30 2.55 -2.95
N THR A 296 -5.97 1.54 -3.47
CA THR A 296 -7.31 1.15 -3.03
C THR A 296 -7.27 0.54 -1.63
N PRO A 297 -8.03 1.09 -0.66
CA PRO A 297 -8.09 0.59 0.72
C PRO A 297 -8.57 -0.84 0.80
N GLN A 298 -8.07 -1.56 1.82
CA GLN A 298 -8.52 -2.89 2.15
C GLN A 298 -9.74 -2.83 3.07
N LEU A 299 -10.78 -3.59 2.74
CA LEU A 299 -11.90 -3.85 3.64
C LEU A 299 -11.63 -5.17 4.37
N ASP A 300 -11.80 -5.17 5.69
CA ASP A 300 -11.75 -6.35 6.54
C ASP A 300 -13.06 -6.48 7.32
N LYS A 301 -13.43 -7.69 7.76
CA LYS A 301 -14.62 -7.91 8.57
C LYS A 301 -14.40 -8.96 9.64
N ALA A 302 -15.02 -8.77 10.81
CA ALA A 302 -14.93 -9.69 11.93
C ALA A 302 -16.22 -9.67 12.78
N PHE A 303 -16.56 -10.82 13.37
CA PHE A 303 -17.61 -10.92 14.39
C PHE A 303 -17.00 -10.92 15.79
N SER A 304 -17.53 -10.10 16.69
CA SER A 304 -17.09 -10.06 18.08
C SER A 304 -18.30 -10.01 19.05
N PRO A 305 -18.46 -11.04 19.91
CA PRO A 305 -17.74 -12.30 19.93
C PRO A 305 -18.03 -13.16 18.69
N ALA A 306 -17.04 -13.95 18.23
CA ALA A 306 -17.20 -14.86 17.09
C ALA A 306 -18.09 -16.08 17.40
N THR A 307 -18.42 -16.29 18.68
CA THR A 307 -19.33 -17.34 19.14
C THR A 307 -20.35 -16.75 20.10
N VAL A 308 -21.62 -16.99 19.82
CA VAL A 308 -22.77 -16.57 20.65
C VAL A 308 -23.75 -17.72 20.85
N ASP A 309 -24.63 -17.62 21.85
CA ASP A 309 -25.74 -18.51 21.99
C ASP A 309 -26.86 -18.14 21.01
N LYS A 310 -27.76 -19.09 20.72
CA LYS A 310 -28.96 -18.87 19.92
C LYS A 310 -29.73 -17.63 20.39
N GLY A 311 -29.98 -16.69 19.48
CA GLY A 311 -30.60 -15.39 19.75
C GLY A 311 -29.69 -14.38 20.45
N GLY A 312 -28.43 -14.75 20.72
CA GLY A 312 -27.42 -13.82 21.22
C GLY A 312 -26.99 -12.83 20.15
N THR A 313 -26.31 -11.76 20.57
CA THR A 313 -25.84 -10.68 19.71
C THR A 313 -24.34 -10.75 19.53
N SER A 314 -23.88 -10.61 18.30
CA SER A 314 -22.49 -10.37 17.94
C SER A 314 -22.38 -9.03 17.21
N THR A 315 -21.31 -8.29 17.42
CA THR A 315 -21.01 -7.09 16.64
C THR A 315 -20.22 -7.49 15.41
N LEU A 316 -20.77 -7.25 14.23
CA LEU A 316 -20.03 -7.28 12.98
C LEU A 316 -19.29 -5.94 12.84
N THR A 317 -17.97 -6.00 12.82
CA THR A 317 -17.10 -4.85 12.57
C THR A 317 -16.50 -5.00 11.19
N MET A 318 -16.63 -3.97 10.37
CA MET A 318 -15.97 -3.82 9.09
C MET A 318 -14.96 -2.70 9.19
N THR A 319 -13.68 -2.98 8.89
CA THR A 319 -12.58 -2.04 8.98
C THR A 319 -12.10 -1.71 7.57
N VAL A 320 -12.16 -0.43 7.20
CA VAL A 320 -11.54 0.09 5.98
C VAL A 320 -10.16 0.58 6.35
N THR A 321 -9.11 -0.03 5.79
CA THR A 321 -7.72 0.29 6.05
C THR A 321 -7.10 0.98 4.84
N ASN A 322 -6.55 2.18 5.05
CA ASN A 322 -5.88 2.97 4.02
C ASN A 322 -4.57 2.30 3.55
N THR A 323 -4.04 2.73 2.43
CA THR A 323 -2.68 2.41 1.98
C THR A 323 -1.64 3.32 2.64
N SER A 324 -0.36 2.91 2.66
CA SER A 324 0.68 3.53 3.49
C SER A 324 1.08 4.96 3.06
N GLU A 325 0.74 5.38 1.85
CA GLU A 325 0.91 6.76 1.40
C GLU A 325 -0.09 7.72 2.06
N LEU A 326 -1.16 7.16 2.69
CA LEU A 326 -2.18 7.88 3.45
C LEU A 326 -2.84 9.04 2.70
N ALA A 327 -2.91 8.96 1.36
CA ALA A 327 -3.68 9.92 0.58
C ALA A 327 -5.17 9.84 0.94
N ALA A 328 -5.90 10.95 0.81
CA ALA A 328 -7.34 10.97 1.03
C ALA A 328 -8.07 10.06 0.02
N LYS A 329 -9.10 9.34 0.48
CA LYS A 329 -10.01 8.51 -0.33
C LYS A 329 -11.43 8.93 -0.03
N ASN A 330 -12.15 9.37 -1.05
CA ASN A 330 -13.51 9.89 -0.88
C ASN A 330 -14.51 9.04 -1.66
N ASP A 331 -15.74 8.93 -1.12
CA ASP A 331 -16.88 8.28 -1.76
C ASP A 331 -16.77 6.75 -1.93
N PHE A 332 -15.97 6.07 -1.10
CA PHE A 332 -16.01 4.61 -1.13
C PHE A 332 -17.33 4.07 -0.52
N SER A 333 -17.73 2.90 -0.97
CA SER A 333 -18.94 2.26 -0.48
C SER A 333 -18.87 0.74 -0.53
N PHE A 334 -19.71 0.08 0.27
CA PHE A 334 -19.93 -1.35 0.18
C PHE A 334 -21.37 -1.71 0.57
N ALA A 335 -21.82 -2.88 0.09
CA ALA A 335 -23.04 -3.52 0.56
C ALA A 335 -22.76 -5.01 0.82
N ASP A 336 -22.93 -5.46 2.06
CA ASP A 336 -22.71 -6.83 2.53
C ASP A 336 -24.04 -7.52 2.77
N ASN A 337 -24.29 -8.61 2.05
CA ASN A 337 -25.41 -9.50 2.28
C ASN A 337 -25.00 -10.52 3.34
N LEU A 338 -25.65 -10.45 4.51
CA LEU A 338 -25.38 -11.37 5.62
C LEU A 338 -25.68 -12.83 5.23
N PRO A 339 -24.96 -13.80 5.79
CA PRO A 339 -25.25 -15.21 5.54
C PRO A 339 -26.68 -15.58 5.88
N ALA A 340 -27.26 -16.49 5.09
CA ALA A 340 -28.64 -16.95 5.33
C ALA A 340 -28.83 -17.42 6.76
N GLY A 341 -29.80 -16.83 7.48
CA GLY A 341 -30.08 -17.09 8.89
C GLY A 341 -29.46 -16.10 9.88
N VAL A 342 -28.51 -15.26 9.42
CA VAL A 342 -28.02 -14.10 10.18
C VAL A 342 -28.79 -12.85 9.76
N LYS A 343 -29.16 -12.04 10.73
CA LYS A 343 -29.90 -10.79 10.50
C LYS A 343 -29.37 -9.67 11.40
N VAL A 344 -29.63 -8.44 11.01
CA VAL A 344 -29.40 -7.27 11.87
C VAL A 344 -30.21 -7.41 13.14
N ALA A 345 -29.62 -7.25 14.30
CA ALA A 345 -30.30 -7.36 15.59
C ALA A 345 -31.41 -6.29 15.75
N ALA A 346 -32.37 -6.52 16.63
CA ALA A 346 -33.44 -5.55 16.94
C ALA A 346 -32.84 -4.19 17.39
N ASN A 347 -31.76 -4.24 18.15
CA ASN A 347 -30.93 -3.08 18.46
C ASN A 347 -29.66 -3.15 17.57
N ALA A 348 -29.72 -2.55 16.40
CA ALA A 348 -28.66 -2.61 15.41
C ALA A 348 -27.39 -1.94 15.89
N ASN A 349 -27.43 -0.88 16.70
CA ASN A 349 -26.29 -0.04 17.09
C ASN A 349 -25.37 0.28 15.91
N ALA A 350 -25.97 0.51 14.73
CA ALA A 350 -25.23 0.76 13.51
C ALA A 350 -24.53 2.12 13.60
N SER A 351 -23.21 2.13 13.39
CA SER A 351 -22.41 3.35 13.43
C SER A 351 -21.20 3.25 12.51
N THR A 352 -20.62 4.39 12.17
CA THR A 352 -19.36 4.48 11.40
C THR A 352 -18.48 5.58 11.94
N THR A 353 -17.17 5.38 11.82
CA THR A 353 -16.13 6.41 11.99
C THR A 353 -15.61 6.93 10.66
N CYS A 354 -16.06 6.38 9.51
CA CYS A 354 -15.68 6.86 8.20
C CYS A 354 -16.30 8.22 7.94
N GLY A 355 -15.51 9.19 7.50
CA GLY A 355 -15.97 10.55 7.20
C GLY A 355 -17.13 10.51 6.18
N ASN A 356 -18.11 11.38 6.31
CA ASN A 356 -19.29 11.51 5.44
C ASN A 356 -20.13 10.24 5.25
N GLY A 357 -19.67 9.09 5.79
CA GLY A 357 -20.28 7.79 5.59
C GLY A 357 -21.68 7.66 6.22
N THR A 358 -22.62 7.08 5.49
CA THR A 358 -23.96 6.75 5.98
C THR A 358 -24.15 5.24 6.02
N VAL A 359 -24.45 4.70 7.22
CA VAL A 359 -24.69 3.26 7.41
C VAL A 359 -26.17 2.94 7.25
N SER A 360 -26.47 1.94 6.42
CA SER A 360 -27.81 1.37 6.27
C SER A 360 -27.81 -0.05 6.83
N ALA A 361 -28.56 -0.25 7.93
CA ALA A 361 -28.74 -1.55 8.59
C ALA A 361 -30.09 -1.58 9.30
N THR A 362 -31.11 -2.11 8.61
CA THR A 362 -32.46 -2.17 9.15
C THR A 362 -32.62 -3.39 10.09
N ALA A 363 -33.17 -3.19 11.28
CA ALA A 363 -33.46 -4.27 12.25
C ALA A 363 -34.23 -5.43 11.59
N GLY A 364 -33.77 -6.65 11.78
CA GLY A 364 -34.29 -7.85 11.13
C GLY A 364 -33.89 -8.02 9.66
N GLY A 365 -33.24 -7.03 9.05
CA GLY A 365 -32.75 -7.09 7.67
C GLY A 365 -31.57 -8.03 7.51
N ALA A 366 -31.33 -8.44 6.26
CA ALA A 366 -30.25 -9.37 5.88
C ALA A 366 -29.06 -8.66 5.18
N SER A 367 -28.93 -7.34 5.31
CA SER A 367 -27.84 -6.59 4.68
C SER A 367 -27.36 -5.42 5.53
N VAL A 368 -26.08 -5.07 5.33
CA VAL A 368 -25.42 -3.90 5.90
C VAL A 368 -24.72 -3.16 4.78
N ALA A 369 -24.90 -1.85 4.70
CA ALA A 369 -24.23 -1.03 3.69
C ALA A 369 -23.64 0.23 4.29
N LEU A 370 -22.53 0.68 3.71
CA LEU A 370 -21.94 2.01 3.87
C LEU A 370 -22.03 2.73 2.54
N ASN A 371 -22.49 3.97 2.55
CA ASN A 371 -22.54 4.83 1.38
C ASN A 371 -21.72 6.09 1.64
N GLY A 372 -20.90 6.50 0.66
CA GLY A 372 -20.16 7.75 0.64
C GLY A 372 -19.17 7.90 1.80
N GLY A 373 -18.45 6.81 2.15
CA GLY A 373 -17.43 6.86 3.19
C GLY A 373 -16.15 7.54 2.72
N ASP A 374 -15.50 8.30 3.62
CA ASP A 374 -14.24 8.98 3.37
C ASP A 374 -13.17 8.56 4.39
N LEU A 375 -11.92 8.55 3.92
CA LEU A 375 -10.71 8.60 4.72
C LEU A 375 -9.99 9.91 4.42
N ALA A 376 -9.78 10.75 5.42
CA ALA A 376 -9.02 11.98 5.28
C ALA A 376 -7.53 11.69 5.02
N ALA A 377 -6.81 12.65 4.44
CA ALA A 377 -5.36 12.53 4.30
C ALA A 377 -4.69 12.34 5.67
N GLY A 378 -3.79 11.36 5.77
CA GLY A 378 -3.14 10.97 7.02
C GLY A 378 -3.93 9.97 7.87
N GLU A 379 -5.19 9.70 7.56
CA GLU A 379 -6.02 8.74 8.29
C GLU A 379 -5.68 7.31 7.89
N LYS A 380 -5.45 6.45 8.88
CA LYS A 380 -5.02 5.06 8.65
C LYS A 380 -6.18 4.11 8.40
N SER A 381 -7.31 4.32 9.07
CA SER A 381 -8.47 3.44 8.95
C SER A 381 -9.72 4.07 9.53
N CYS A 382 -10.87 3.58 9.11
CA CYS A 382 -12.16 3.82 9.74
C CYS A 382 -12.93 2.52 9.87
N THR A 383 -14.03 2.53 10.63
CA THR A 383 -14.82 1.33 10.92
C THR A 383 -16.30 1.55 10.70
N VAL A 384 -17.00 0.48 10.35
CA VAL A 384 -18.46 0.35 10.42
C VAL A 384 -18.77 -0.77 11.38
N THR A 385 -19.67 -0.54 12.32
CA THR A 385 -20.13 -1.56 13.27
C THR A 385 -21.63 -1.74 13.20
N VAL A 386 -22.09 -2.98 13.35
CA VAL A 386 -23.51 -3.32 13.44
C VAL A 386 -23.71 -4.56 14.28
N ASN A 387 -24.74 -4.58 15.11
CA ASN A 387 -25.12 -5.76 15.86
C ASN A 387 -25.93 -6.71 14.98
N VAL A 388 -25.56 -7.99 15.00
CA VAL A 388 -26.21 -9.06 14.26
C VAL A 388 -26.60 -10.20 15.20
N THR A 389 -27.57 -11.02 14.80
CA THR A 389 -28.08 -12.17 15.55
C THR A 389 -28.49 -13.29 14.63
N ALA A 390 -28.61 -14.52 15.15
CA ALA A 390 -29.19 -15.63 14.43
C ALA A 390 -30.08 -16.48 15.37
N ASP A 391 -31.21 -16.95 14.83
CA ASP A 391 -32.23 -17.68 15.60
C ASP A 391 -32.00 -19.20 15.61
N LYS A 392 -31.02 -19.71 14.88
CA LYS A 392 -30.68 -21.13 14.81
C LYS A 392 -29.20 -21.35 15.13
N ALA A 393 -28.91 -22.43 15.84
CA ALA A 393 -27.54 -22.87 16.05
C ALA A 393 -26.92 -23.32 14.71
N GLY A 394 -25.64 -22.99 14.50
CA GLY A 394 -24.93 -23.29 13.26
C GLY A 394 -23.67 -22.46 13.10
N THR A 395 -22.94 -22.73 12.04
CA THR A 395 -21.77 -21.95 11.62
C THR A 395 -22.14 -21.16 10.38
N TYR A 396 -22.02 -19.84 10.47
CA TYR A 396 -22.37 -18.88 9.42
C TYR A 396 -21.12 -18.21 8.90
N VAL A 397 -20.82 -18.43 7.62
CA VAL A 397 -19.65 -17.83 6.97
C VAL A 397 -20.10 -16.68 6.08
N ASN A 398 -19.71 -15.47 6.44
CA ASN A 398 -19.89 -14.29 5.61
C ASN A 398 -18.73 -14.20 4.62
N ARG A 399 -18.98 -14.53 3.36
CA ARG A 399 -17.99 -14.68 2.31
C ARG A 399 -17.76 -13.37 1.53
N PRO A 400 -16.59 -13.20 0.87
CA PRO A 400 -16.33 -12.02 0.04
C PRO A 400 -17.28 -11.86 -1.14
N GLU A 401 -17.83 -12.96 -1.67
CA GLU A 401 -18.78 -12.93 -2.80
C GLU A 401 -20.13 -12.35 -2.43
N ALA A 402 -20.43 -12.25 -1.14
CA ALA A 402 -21.67 -11.66 -0.63
C ALA A 402 -21.59 -10.13 -0.54
N ILE A 403 -20.39 -9.56 -0.73
CA ILE A 403 -20.17 -8.12 -0.61
C ILE A 403 -19.83 -7.48 -1.96
N THR A 404 -20.48 -6.36 -2.26
CA THR A 404 -20.14 -5.49 -3.38
C THR A 404 -19.39 -4.29 -2.85
N THR A 405 -18.34 -3.85 -3.56
CA THR A 405 -17.51 -2.73 -3.14
C THR A 405 -17.29 -1.74 -4.28
N VAL A 406 -17.20 -0.45 -3.93
CA VAL A 406 -16.71 0.62 -4.81
C VAL A 406 -15.55 1.27 -4.10
N GLY A 407 -14.39 1.33 -4.74
CA GLY A 407 -13.19 1.91 -4.16
C GLY A 407 -12.61 1.13 -2.97
N LEU A 408 -12.90 -0.16 -2.83
CA LEU A 408 -12.40 -1.02 -1.76
C LEU A 408 -11.99 -2.39 -2.29
N ASN A 409 -10.92 -2.94 -1.73
CA ASN A 409 -10.58 -4.35 -1.89
C ASN A 409 -11.55 -5.21 -1.07
N PRO A 410 -12.07 -6.33 -1.60
CA PRO A 410 -13.01 -7.18 -0.87
C PRO A 410 -12.34 -7.83 0.35
N PRO A 411 -13.10 -8.08 1.44
CA PRO A 411 -12.59 -8.67 2.66
C PRO A 411 -12.38 -10.18 2.55
N ASP A 412 -11.63 -10.76 3.47
CA ASP A 412 -11.63 -12.19 3.71
C ASP A 412 -12.95 -12.67 4.35
N PRO A 413 -13.25 -13.99 4.30
CA PRO A 413 -14.43 -14.55 4.97
C PRO A 413 -14.38 -14.34 6.48
N ALA A 414 -15.51 -13.97 7.09
CA ALA A 414 -15.70 -13.93 8.54
C ALA A 414 -16.71 -14.97 9.00
N THR A 415 -16.47 -15.62 10.14
CA THR A 415 -17.31 -16.71 10.64
C THR A 415 -17.96 -16.34 11.99
N LEU A 416 -19.27 -16.53 12.07
CA LEU A 416 -20.06 -16.49 13.31
C LEU A 416 -20.53 -17.91 13.67
N THR A 417 -20.21 -18.38 14.86
CA THR A 417 -20.69 -19.64 15.41
C THR A 417 -21.83 -19.36 16.41
N VAL A 418 -22.98 -19.96 16.20
CA VAL A 418 -24.12 -19.85 17.09
C VAL A 418 -24.36 -21.21 17.73
N LYS A 419 -24.30 -21.25 19.05
CA LYS A 419 -24.49 -22.47 19.85
C LYS A 419 -25.95 -22.60 20.29
N THR A 420 -26.39 -23.82 20.56
CA THR A 420 -27.58 -24.03 21.34
C THR A 420 -27.39 -23.42 22.73
N LYS A 421 -28.42 -22.79 23.26
CA LYS A 421 -28.34 -22.29 24.64
C LYS A 421 -28.14 -23.47 25.57
N GLY A 422 -27.07 -23.49 26.35
CA GLY A 422 -26.77 -24.57 27.27
C GLY A 422 -27.90 -24.79 28.27
N ALA A 423 -28.19 -26.04 28.55
CA ALA A 423 -29.21 -26.39 29.55
C ALA A 423 -28.78 -25.86 30.92
N THR A 424 -29.65 -25.08 31.57
CA THR A 424 -29.42 -24.58 32.92
C THR A 424 -30.34 -25.38 33.88
N ALA A 425 -29.74 -26.12 34.80
CA ALA A 425 -30.51 -26.76 35.86
C ALA A 425 -30.45 -25.87 37.11
N VAL A 426 -31.60 -25.47 37.62
CA VAL A 426 -31.72 -24.74 38.88
C VAL A 426 -32.58 -25.56 39.83
N GLY A 427 -32.02 -26.02 40.96
CA GLY A 427 -32.73 -26.74 41.98
C GLY A 427 -32.60 -26.07 43.34
N THR A 428 -33.66 -26.08 44.08
CA THR A 428 -33.67 -25.56 45.46
C THR A 428 -34.02 -26.69 46.41
N ALA A 429 -33.15 -26.97 47.40
CA ALA A 429 -33.50 -27.89 48.50
C ALA A 429 -34.05 -27.05 49.63
N THR A 430 -35.28 -27.32 50.05
CA THR A 430 -35.93 -26.66 51.20
C THR A 430 -36.42 -27.68 52.22
N GLY A 431 -36.06 -27.49 53.50
CA GLY A 431 -36.76 -28.04 54.62
C GLY A 431 -36.61 -29.54 54.92
N SER A 432 -35.48 -30.16 54.57
CA SER A 432 -35.24 -31.57 54.97
C SER A 432 -34.27 -31.65 56.16
N GLY A 433 -34.80 -32.27 57.25
CA GLY A 433 -33.98 -32.54 58.44
C GLY A 433 -33.41 -33.97 58.41
N GLY A 434 -32.13 -34.13 58.21
CA GLY A 434 -31.39 -35.40 58.21
C GLY A 434 -29.94 -35.26 57.75
N LEU A 435 -29.06 -36.20 58.16
CA LEU A 435 -27.60 -36.10 57.97
C LEU A 435 -27.16 -36.14 56.53
N LEU A 436 -28.05 -36.50 55.57
CA LEU A 436 -27.79 -36.51 54.12
C LEU A 436 -28.97 -35.92 53.31
N SER A 437 -29.86 -35.22 53.99
CA SER A 437 -31.02 -34.59 53.37
C SER A 437 -30.76 -33.14 53.04
N GLY A 438 -31.31 -32.66 51.96
CA GLY A 438 -31.09 -31.29 51.47
C GLY A 438 -30.07 -31.13 50.37
N ASN A 439 -29.43 -32.22 49.93
CA ASN A 439 -28.53 -32.15 48.79
C ASN A 439 -29.28 -32.15 47.45
N VAL A 440 -29.06 -31.15 46.63
CA VAL A 440 -29.58 -31.09 45.27
C VAL A 440 -28.42 -31.43 44.33
N VAL A 441 -28.55 -32.53 43.61
CA VAL A 441 -27.64 -32.88 42.51
C VAL A 441 -28.29 -32.39 41.21
N GLN A 442 -27.64 -31.43 40.57
CA GLN A 442 -28.07 -30.89 39.28
C GLN A 442 -27.12 -31.33 38.22
N VAL A 443 -27.59 -31.99 37.18
CA VAL A 443 -26.80 -32.35 36.00
C VAL A 443 -27.43 -31.62 34.82
N PRO A 444 -26.83 -30.53 34.35
CA PRO A 444 -27.25 -29.88 33.12
C PRO A 444 -26.93 -30.83 31.95
N VAL A 445 -27.97 -31.29 31.24
CA VAL A 445 -27.83 -32.13 30.05
C VAL A 445 -28.17 -31.28 28.83
N ASP A 446 -27.18 -30.94 28.05
CA ASP A 446 -27.33 -30.18 26.81
C ASP A 446 -27.43 -31.15 25.60
N LEU A 447 -28.36 -32.08 25.68
CA LEU A 447 -28.74 -32.98 24.59
C LEU A 447 -30.22 -32.74 24.27
N PRO A 448 -30.62 -32.55 23.02
CA PRO A 448 -32.00 -32.51 22.62
C PRO A 448 -32.56 -33.95 22.68
N VAL A 449 -32.84 -34.44 23.89
CA VAL A 449 -33.46 -35.75 24.11
C VAL A 449 -34.96 -35.53 24.20
N ASN A 450 -35.66 -35.99 23.19
CA ASN A 450 -37.14 -36.04 23.21
C ASN A 450 -37.59 -37.34 23.92
N ALA A 451 -37.67 -37.29 25.22
CA ALA A 451 -38.12 -38.45 26.05
C ALA A 451 -39.59 -38.27 26.43
N CYS A 452 -40.48 -38.54 25.48
CA CYS A 452 -41.91 -38.46 25.71
C CYS A 452 -42.41 -39.75 26.32
N GLY A 453 -43.22 -39.64 27.38
CA GLY A 453 -43.90 -40.75 28.00
C GLY A 453 -43.05 -41.62 28.95
N ASN A 454 -41.81 -41.24 29.19
CA ASN A 454 -40.91 -41.95 30.09
C ASN A 454 -40.66 -41.15 31.36
N SER A 455 -40.80 -41.78 32.53
CA SER A 455 -40.25 -41.24 33.78
C SER A 455 -38.80 -41.73 33.94
N VAL A 456 -37.85 -40.80 34.08
CA VAL A 456 -36.47 -41.14 34.39
C VAL A 456 -36.30 -41.08 35.89
N ASN A 457 -36.23 -42.25 36.51
CA ASN A 457 -35.93 -42.36 37.94
C ASN A 457 -34.47 -42.65 38.15
N VAL A 458 -33.75 -41.70 38.74
CA VAL A 458 -32.38 -41.89 39.16
C VAL A 458 -32.29 -42.56 40.53
N ILE A 459 -33.35 -42.38 41.37
CA ILE A 459 -33.49 -43.01 42.67
C ILE A 459 -34.97 -43.15 42.94
N GLY A 460 -35.53 -44.36 42.88
CA GLY A 460 -36.90 -44.69 43.29
C GLY A 460 -37.59 -45.73 42.40
N LEU A 461 -38.12 -46.75 42.97
CA LEU A 461 -38.98 -47.77 42.35
C LEU A 461 -40.44 -47.30 42.40
N LEU A 462 -41.10 -47.31 41.22
CA LEU A 462 -42.57 -47.06 41.07
C LEU A 462 -42.97 -45.57 41.03
N ASN A 463 -42.64 -44.88 39.96
CA ASN A 463 -43.21 -43.55 39.65
C ASN A 463 -43.99 -43.63 38.31
N PRO A 464 -45.37 -43.65 38.33
CA PRO A 464 -46.12 -43.71 37.07
C PRO A 464 -46.06 -42.36 36.32
N ALA A 465 -45.77 -42.39 35.05
CA ALA A 465 -45.91 -41.26 34.17
C ALA A 465 -47.36 -41.07 33.73
N THR A 466 -47.99 -39.98 34.14
CA THR A 466 -49.36 -39.65 33.71
C THR A 466 -49.36 -38.31 32.97
N SER A 467 -50.03 -38.27 31.81
CA SER A 467 -50.38 -37.07 31.05
C SER A 467 -49.15 -36.28 30.48
N ASN A 468 -48.32 -36.95 29.73
CA ASN A 468 -47.18 -36.27 29.03
C ASN A 468 -47.65 -35.79 27.67
N VAL A 469 -47.49 -34.49 27.43
CA VAL A 469 -47.63 -33.85 26.11
C VAL A 469 -46.27 -33.44 25.62
N CYS A 470 -45.85 -33.98 24.47
CA CYS A 470 -44.63 -33.57 23.80
C CYS A 470 -44.91 -32.62 22.63
N VAL A 471 -44.23 -31.48 22.62
CA VAL A 471 -44.25 -30.54 21.50
C VAL A 471 -42.82 -30.37 21.04
N ASN A 472 -42.55 -30.78 19.80
CA ASN A 472 -41.29 -30.43 19.11
C ASN A 472 -41.46 -29.06 18.47
N SER A 473 -40.60 -28.12 18.81
CA SER A 473 -40.46 -26.81 18.14
C SER A 473 -39.13 -26.71 17.48
#